data_6d6a8d500a4fd8b444fee1fb705599ba
#
_entry.id   6d6a8d500a4fd8b444fee1fb705599ba
#
_cell.length_a   1.000
_cell.length_b   1.000
_cell.length_c   1.000
_cell.angle_alpha   90.00
_cell.angle_beta   90.00
_cell.angle_gamma   90.00
#
_symmetry.space_group_name_H-M   'P 1'
#
loop_
_entity.id
_entity.type
_entity.pdbx_description
1 polymer ?
#
loop_
_entity_poly.entity_id
_entity_poly.type
_entity_poly.pdbx_seq_one_letter_code
_entity_poly.pdbx_strand_id
1 'polypeptide(L)'
;MEETILNTEEKMMLTIESLENKFTNVRAGRANPNMLDGVMVEYYGTPTPLKSLANISVPEARQLSIKPFDRSCLGAIEKAIFEANLGVTPNNNGEVVFIVIPPLTEDRRKDLVKQVKALEEEAKIALRNIRQDANKALSNLELPEDEEKRGNERVQELINEYNKIVDEKLKEKEKDLMTI
;
A
#
# COMPACT_ATOMS: atom_id res chain seq x y z
N MET A 1 -27.72 -9.31 -17.40
CA MET A 1 -27.28 -10.10 -16.23
C MET A 1 -25.79 -10.38 -16.25
N GLU A 2 -25.24 -11.06 -17.24
CA GLU A 2 -23.80 -11.40 -17.30
C GLU A 2 -22.88 -10.17 -17.25
N GLU A 3 -23.20 -9.14 -18.01
CA GLU A 3 -22.46 -7.88 -18.00
C GLU A 3 -22.44 -7.21 -16.61
N THR A 4 -23.57 -7.26 -15.90
CA THR A 4 -23.67 -6.72 -14.54
C THR A 4 -22.78 -7.51 -13.57
N ILE A 5 -22.75 -8.84 -13.72
CA ILE A 5 -21.91 -9.71 -12.89
C ILE A 5 -20.43 -9.46 -13.16
N LEU A 6 -20.01 -9.39 -14.44
CA LEU A 6 -18.63 -9.09 -14.82
C LEU A 6 -18.17 -7.73 -14.30
N ASN A 7 -18.99 -6.70 -14.44
CA ASN A 7 -18.70 -5.36 -13.91
C ASN A 7 -18.60 -5.36 -12.38
N THR A 8 -19.41 -6.16 -11.71
CA THR A 8 -19.36 -6.35 -10.25
C THR A 8 -18.05 -7.00 -9.84
N GLU A 9 -17.66 -8.07 -10.52
CA GLU A 9 -16.39 -8.76 -10.27
C GLU A 9 -15.18 -7.84 -10.49
N GLU A 10 -15.18 -7.07 -11.57
CA GLU A 10 -14.13 -6.08 -11.85
C GLU A 10 -13.98 -5.04 -10.72
N LYS A 11 -15.10 -4.51 -10.22
CA LYS A 11 -15.09 -3.58 -9.07
C LYS A 11 -14.56 -4.24 -7.80
N MET A 12 -14.88 -5.51 -7.56
CA MET A 12 -14.34 -6.27 -6.42
C MET A 12 -12.84 -6.51 -6.57
N MET A 13 -12.35 -6.83 -7.77
CA MET A 13 -10.91 -6.94 -8.07
C MET A 13 -10.17 -5.63 -7.79
N LEU A 14 -10.68 -4.50 -8.25
CA LEU A 14 -10.11 -3.18 -7.99
C LEU A 14 -10.07 -2.86 -6.48
N THR A 15 -11.04 -3.32 -5.73
CA THR A 15 -11.05 -3.17 -4.26
C THR A 15 -9.91 -3.95 -3.62
N ILE A 16 -9.65 -5.19 -4.07
CA ILE A 16 -8.51 -5.99 -3.59
C ILE A 16 -7.18 -5.35 -3.96
N GLU A 17 -7.02 -4.88 -5.19
CA GLU A 17 -5.81 -4.19 -5.63
C GLU A 17 -5.54 -2.92 -4.80
N SER A 18 -6.58 -2.14 -4.53
CA SER A 18 -6.50 -0.97 -3.65
C SER A 18 -6.05 -1.36 -2.23
N LEU A 19 -6.59 -2.45 -1.68
CA LEU A 19 -6.19 -2.97 -0.37
C LEU A 19 -4.73 -3.40 -0.36
N GLU A 20 -4.26 -4.12 -1.38
CA GLU A 20 -2.86 -4.52 -1.50
C GLU A 20 -1.91 -3.32 -1.55
N ASN A 21 -2.27 -2.30 -2.31
CA ASN A 21 -1.49 -1.05 -2.37
C ASN A 21 -1.44 -0.36 -1.01
N LYS A 22 -2.56 -0.30 -0.29
CA LYS A 22 -2.60 0.25 1.08
C LYS A 22 -1.76 -0.58 2.04
N PHE A 23 -1.81 -1.92 1.97
CA PHE A 23 -0.99 -2.82 2.78
C PHE A 23 0.51 -2.66 2.51
N THR A 24 0.89 -2.41 1.27
CA THR A 24 2.29 -2.14 0.89
C THR A 24 2.82 -0.88 1.58
N ASN A 25 1.99 0.11 1.84
CA ASN A 25 2.36 1.33 2.55
C ASN A 25 2.50 1.14 4.07
N VAL A 26 1.89 0.10 4.63
CA VAL A 26 2.07 -0.28 6.04
C VAL A 26 3.31 -1.16 6.15
N ARG A 27 4.39 -0.62 6.70
CA ARG A 27 5.72 -1.26 6.68
C ARG A 27 6.17 -1.69 8.06
N ALA A 28 6.78 -2.87 8.12
CA ALA A 28 7.30 -3.51 9.33
C ALA A 28 8.77 -3.13 9.65
N GLY A 29 9.18 -1.89 9.45
CA GLY A 29 10.53 -1.43 9.80
C GLY A 29 11.65 -1.91 8.89
N ARG A 30 11.34 -2.47 7.70
CA ARG A 30 12.35 -2.79 6.68
C ARG A 30 12.63 -1.58 5.81
N ALA A 31 13.90 -1.40 5.46
CA ALA A 31 14.32 -0.41 4.50
C ALA A 31 13.74 -0.71 3.11
N ASN A 32 13.11 0.29 2.51
CA ASN A 32 12.56 0.19 1.16
C ASN A 32 12.87 1.49 0.40
N PRO A 33 13.47 1.44 -0.78
CA PRO A 33 13.76 2.63 -1.59
C PRO A 33 12.54 3.50 -1.86
N ASN A 34 11.34 2.92 -1.88
CA ASN A 34 10.08 3.67 -2.07
C ASN A 34 9.73 4.59 -0.91
N MET A 35 10.39 4.47 0.25
CA MET A 35 10.24 5.44 1.35
C MET A 35 10.71 6.84 0.95
N LEU A 36 11.58 6.93 -0.05
CA LEU A 36 12.13 8.17 -0.59
C LEU A 36 11.36 8.68 -1.81
N ASP A 37 10.27 8.00 -2.19
CA ASP A 37 9.38 8.49 -3.25
C ASP A 37 8.74 9.80 -2.79
N GLY A 38 8.78 10.80 -3.66
CA GLY A 38 8.27 12.13 -3.36
C GLY A 38 9.23 13.05 -2.61
N VAL A 39 10.42 12.58 -2.22
CA VAL A 39 11.47 13.46 -1.68
C VAL A 39 12.05 14.28 -2.83
N MET A 40 11.92 15.61 -2.72
CA MET A 40 12.43 16.57 -3.68
C MET A 40 13.67 17.23 -3.10
N VAL A 41 14.76 17.22 -3.86
CA VAL A 41 16.04 17.83 -3.50
C VAL A 41 16.24 19.10 -4.32
N GLU A 42 16.65 20.16 -3.67
CA GLU A 42 17.02 21.39 -4.37
C GLU A 42 18.38 21.21 -5.04
N TYR A 43 18.36 21.09 -6.36
CA TYR A 43 19.54 20.93 -7.20
C TYR A 43 19.67 22.14 -8.13
N TYR A 44 20.71 22.94 -7.91
CA TYR A 44 20.93 24.20 -8.63
C TYR A 44 19.67 25.10 -8.71
N GLY A 45 18.95 25.21 -7.59
CA GLY A 45 17.74 26.03 -7.49
C GLY A 45 16.49 25.42 -8.10
N THR A 46 16.55 24.17 -8.54
CA THR A 46 15.40 23.45 -9.12
C THR A 46 15.05 22.24 -8.26
N PRO A 47 13.79 22.09 -7.79
CA PRO A 47 13.35 20.90 -7.10
C PRO A 47 13.44 19.68 -8.02
N THR A 48 14.25 18.69 -7.66
CA THR A 48 14.50 17.49 -8.46
C THR A 48 14.22 16.24 -7.63
N PRO A 49 13.55 15.23 -8.17
CA PRO A 49 13.32 13.97 -7.45
C PRO A 49 14.64 13.31 -7.02
N LEU A 50 14.73 12.88 -5.77
CA LEU A 50 15.93 12.24 -5.23
C LEU A 50 16.40 11.05 -6.08
N LYS A 51 15.48 10.25 -6.60
CA LYS A 51 15.79 9.11 -7.47
C LYS A 51 16.52 9.50 -8.76
N SER A 52 16.36 10.73 -9.22
CA SER A 52 17.06 11.25 -10.41
C SER A 52 18.48 11.72 -10.12
N LEU A 53 18.83 11.96 -8.87
CA LEU A 53 20.10 12.51 -8.43
C LEU A 53 21.03 11.48 -7.79
N ALA A 54 20.51 10.34 -7.39
CA ALA A 54 21.27 9.36 -6.64
C ALA A 54 20.83 7.92 -6.96
N ASN A 55 21.76 6.99 -6.75
CA ASN A 55 21.47 5.57 -6.73
C ASN A 55 21.10 5.16 -5.30
N ILE A 56 19.94 4.53 -5.14
CA ILE A 56 19.41 4.09 -3.84
C ILE A 56 19.52 2.56 -3.78
N SER A 57 20.19 2.06 -2.74
CA SER A 57 20.36 0.65 -2.47
C SER A 57 20.02 0.27 -1.04
N VAL A 58 19.78 -1.00 -0.79
CA VAL A 58 19.47 -1.56 0.53
C VAL A 58 20.59 -2.53 0.89
N PRO A 59 21.71 -2.07 1.48
CA PRO A 59 22.83 -2.94 1.86
C PRO A 59 22.46 -3.91 2.98
N GLU A 60 21.55 -3.50 3.87
CA GLU A 60 21.05 -4.29 4.99
C GLU A 60 19.53 -4.12 5.14
N ALA A 61 18.89 -5.05 5.85
CA ALA A 61 17.43 -5.10 5.99
C ALA A 61 16.80 -3.79 6.52
N ARG A 62 17.56 -3.00 7.30
CA ARG A 62 17.11 -1.75 7.92
C ARG A 62 17.97 -0.54 7.55
N GLN A 63 18.74 -0.65 6.49
CA GLN A 63 19.63 0.44 6.04
C GLN A 63 19.38 0.76 4.58
N LEU A 64 19.18 2.05 4.30
CA LEU A 64 19.21 2.60 2.94
C LEU A 64 20.54 3.30 2.71
N SER A 65 21.12 3.10 1.55
CA SER A 65 22.31 3.79 1.07
C SER A 65 21.95 4.62 -0.15
N ILE A 66 22.21 5.90 -0.09
CA ILE A 66 21.92 6.86 -1.14
C ILE A 66 23.25 7.43 -1.63
N LYS A 67 23.67 6.97 -2.81
CA LYS A 67 24.92 7.41 -3.45
C LYS A 67 24.60 8.44 -4.52
N PRO A 68 24.86 9.73 -4.30
CA PRO A 68 24.60 10.74 -5.31
C PRO A 68 25.54 10.58 -6.51
N PHE A 69 25.07 10.96 -7.68
CA PHE A 69 25.89 11.02 -8.88
C PHE A 69 26.87 12.20 -8.82
N ASP A 70 26.47 13.27 -8.13
CA ASP A 70 27.29 14.44 -7.85
C ASP A 70 27.47 14.60 -6.33
N ARG A 71 28.71 14.52 -5.87
CA ARG A 71 29.06 14.66 -4.43
C ARG A 71 28.67 16.01 -3.83
N SER A 72 28.54 17.04 -4.64
CA SER A 72 28.11 18.37 -4.17
C SER A 72 26.69 18.38 -3.63
N CYS A 73 25.87 17.40 -4.01
CA CYS A 73 24.48 17.26 -3.59
C CYS A 73 24.29 16.59 -2.22
N LEU A 74 25.35 16.04 -1.60
CA LEU A 74 25.23 15.29 -0.34
C LEU A 74 24.49 16.08 0.75
N GLY A 75 24.89 17.33 0.98
CA GLY A 75 24.24 18.17 1.98
C GLY A 75 22.80 18.52 1.66
N ALA A 76 22.50 18.74 0.38
CA ALA A 76 21.15 19.02 -0.09
C ALA A 76 20.23 17.79 0.05
N ILE A 77 20.75 16.59 -0.24
CA ILE A 77 20.02 15.32 -0.07
C ILE A 77 19.74 15.05 1.41
N GLU A 78 20.74 15.21 2.28
CA GLU A 78 20.58 15.04 3.72
C GLU A 78 19.52 15.99 4.29
N LYS A 79 19.57 17.26 3.91
CA LYS A 79 18.59 18.25 4.30
C LYS A 79 17.19 17.92 3.81
N ALA A 80 17.03 17.52 2.55
CA ALA A 80 15.75 17.17 1.96
C ALA A 80 15.11 15.96 2.66
N ILE A 81 15.90 14.94 3.02
CA ILE A 81 15.42 13.76 3.75
C ILE A 81 14.98 14.16 5.17
N PHE A 82 15.73 15.01 5.83
CA PHE A 82 15.38 15.52 7.16
C PHE A 82 14.09 16.33 7.13
N GLU A 83 13.92 17.22 6.16
CA GLU A 83 12.72 18.04 5.99
C GLU A 83 11.49 17.24 5.58
N ALA A 84 11.66 16.10 4.89
CA ALA A 84 10.58 15.21 4.53
C ALA A 84 9.92 14.50 5.73
N ASN A 85 10.51 14.62 6.92
CA ASN A 85 9.99 14.12 8.19
C ASN A 85 9.54 12.64 8.13
N LEU A 86 10.41 11.79 7.57
CA LEU A 86 10.16 10.37 7.42
C LEU A 86 10.33 9.56 8.73
N GLY A 87 10.61 10.23 9.84
CA GLY A 87 10.88 9.60 11.14
C GLY A 87 12.23 8.91 11.21
N VAL A 88 13.16 9.25 10.33
CA VAL A 88 14.51 8.69 10.25
C VAL A 88 15.55 9.81 10.22
N THR A 89 16.75 9.53 10.73
CA THR A 89 17.85 10.48 10.73
C THR A 89 18.87 10.08 9.65
N PRO A 90 19.09 10.92 8.62
CA PRO A 90 20.14 10.66 7.64
C PRO A 90 21.51 10.91 8.24
N ASN A 91 22.48 10.09 7.88
CA ASN A 91 23.90 10.25 8.18
C ASN A 91 24.70 10.25 6.89
N ASN A 92 25.80 11.01 6.87
CA ASN A 92 26.62 11.19 5.70
C ASN A 92 28.07 10.87 6.05
N ASN A 93 28.74 10.07 5.24
CA ASN A 93 30.15 9.73 5.40
C ASN A 93 31.08 10.45 4.41
N GLY A 94 30.60 11.48 3.71
CA GLY A 94 31.33 12.21 2.67
C GLY A 94 31.21 11.62 1.26
N GLU A 95 30.64 10.44 1.10
CA GLU A 95 30.41 9.80 -0.21
C GLU A 95 28.97 9.35 -0.41
N VAL A 96 28.32 8.92 0.67
CA VAL A 96 27.01 8.31 0.66
C VAL A 96 26.21 8.82 1.85
N VAL A 97 24.91 9.01 1.66
CA VAL A 97 23.96 9.26 2.74
C VAL A 97 23.36 7.93 3.17
N PHE A 98 23.45 7.63 4.47
CA PHE A 98 22.84 6.43 5.05
C PHE A 98 21.61 6.78 5.87
N ILE A 99 20.59 5.97 5.76
CA ILE A 99 19.41 6.02 6.61
C ILE A 99 19.31 4.67 7.32
N VAL A 100 19.34 4.70 8.65
CA VAL A 100 19.11 3.51 9.48
C VAL A 100 17.70 3.59 10.02
N ILE A 101 16.89 2.56 9.73
CA ILE A 101 15.53 2.44 10.23
C ILE A 101 15.59 1.74 11.58
N PRO A 102 15.11 2.38 12.67
CA PRO A 102 15.12 1.74 14.00
C PRO A 102 14.24 0.49 13.99
N PRO A 103 14.57 -0.55 14.78
CA PRO A 103 13.71 -1.71 14.93
C PRO A 103 12.35 -1.29 15.49
N LEU A 104 11.28 -1.92 15.02
CA LEU A 104 9.96 -1.70 15.57
C LEU A 104 9.88 -2.22 16.99
N THR A 105 9.38 -1.38 17.90
CA THR A 105 8.96 -1.81 19.23
C THR A 105 7.72 -2.70 19.13
N GLU A 106 7.48 -3.53 20.15
CA GLU A 106 6.27 -4.37 20.21
C GLU A 106 4.98 -3.52 20.15
N ASP A 107 4.97 -2.38 20.83
CA ASP A 107 3.82 -1.46 20.81
C ASP A 107 3.59 -0.89 19.40
N ARG A 108 4.65 -0.52 18.68
CA ARG A 108 4.52 -0.05 17.30
C ARG A 108 4.00 -1.11 16.36
N ARG A 109 4.40 -2.38 16.54
CA ARG A 109 3.85 -3.51 15.78
C ARG A 109 2.36 -3.67 16.01
N LYS A 110 1.90 -3.58 17.27
CA LYS A 110 0.47 -3.63 17.62
C LYS A 110 -0.32 -2.50 16.94
N ASP A 111 0.25 -1.30 16.90
CA ASP A 111 -0.38 -0.17 16.20
C ASP A 111 -0.50 -0.41 14.70
N LEU A 112 0.53 -0.97 14.07
CA LEU A 112 0.50 -1.32 12.65
C LEU A 112 -0.55 -2.41 12.35
N VAL A 113 -0.67 -3.41 13.23
CA VAL A 113 -1.73 -4.44 13.11
C VAL A 113 -3.12 -3.82 13.19
N LYS A 114 -3.34 -2.85 14.08
CA LYS A 114 -4.61 -2.10 14.14
C LYS A 114 -4.89 -1.33 12.85
N GLN A 115 -3.88 -0.69 12.28
CA GLN A 115 -4.03 0.01 11.00
C GLN A 115 -4.42 -0.93 9.87
N VAL A 116 -3.78 -2.10 9.79
CA VAL A 116 -4.08 -3.12 8.78
C VAL A 116 -5.50 -3.65 8.93
N LYS A 117 -5.96 -3.89 10.16
CA LYS A 117 -7.36 -4.27 10.44
C LYS A 117 -8.37 -3.20 10.05
N ALA A 118 -8.05 -1.93 10.24
CA ALA A 118 -8.91 -0.84 9.79
C ALA A 118 -9.02 -0.81 8.26
N LEU A 119 -7.93 -1.03 7.54
CA LEU A 119 -7.92 -1.12 6.08
C LEU A 119 -8.71 -2.34 5.56
N GLU A 120 -8.63 -3.47 6.25
CA GLU A 120 -9.47 -4.64 5.98
C GLU A 120 -10.95 -4.32 6.07
N GLU A 121 -11.37 -3.67 7.17
CA GLU A 121 -12.78 -3.30 7.35
C GLU A 121 -13.25 -2.32 6.28
N GLU A 122 -12.43 -1.35 5.88
CA GLU A 122 -12.75 -0.47 4.74
C GLU A 122 -12.99 -1.28 3.45
N ALA A 123 -12.15 -2.27 3.16
CA ALA A 123 -12.32 -3.12 1.99
C ALA A 123 -13.60 -3.95 2.06
N LYS A 124 -13.92 -4.51 3.22
CA LYS A 124 -15.18 -5.25 3.43
C LYS A 124 -16.41 -4.38 3.27
N ILE A 125 -16.36 -3.13 3.74
CA ILE A 125 -17.45 -2.16 3.53
C ILE A 125 -17.60 -1.86 2.03
N ALA A 126 -16.50 -1.65 1.31
CA ALA A 126 -16.54 -1.43 -0.13
C ALA A 126 -17.16 -2.62 -0.88
N LEU A 127 -16.77 -3.86 -0.53
CA LEU A 127 -17.36 -5.08 -1.09
C LEU A 127 -18.87 -5.18 -0.81
N ARG A 128 -19.32 -4.84 0.40
CA ARG A 128 -20.77 -4.80 0.73
C ARG A 128 -21.52 -3.80 -0.13
N ASN A 129 -20.96 -2.61 -0.33
CA ASN A 129 -21.57 -1.59 -1.19
C ASN A 129 -21.66 -2.05 -2.64
N ILE A 130 -20.59 -2.66 -3.17
CA ILE A 130 -20.58 -3.22 -4.53
C ILE A 130 -21.67 -4.30 -4.68
N ARG A 131 -21.85 -5.17 -3.69
CA ARG A 131 -22.93 -6.16 -3.67
C ARG A 131 -24.32 -5.49 -3.72
N GLN A 132 -24.52 -4.47 -2.91
CA GLN A 132 -25.82 -3.75 -2.88
C GLN A 132 -26.12 -3.08 -4.22
N ASP A 133 -25.12 -2.48 -4.84
CA ASP A 133 -25.27 -1.85 -6.16
C ASP A 133 -25.52 -2.90 -7.24
N ALA A 134 -24.86 -4.06 -7.18
CA ALA A 134 -25.08 -5.16 -8.09
C ALA A 134 -26.53 -5.72 -8.00
N ASN A 135 -27.03 -5.94 -6.78
CA ASN A 135 -28.38 -6.40 -6.56
C ASN A 135 -29.43 -5.39 -7.06
N LYS A 136 -29.20 -4.10 -6.85
CA LYS A 136 -30.07 -3.05 -7.42
C LYS A 136 -30.02 -3.04 -8.95
N ALA A 137 -28.81 -3.20 -9.53
CA ALA A 137 -28.67 -3.23 -10.97
C ALA A 137 -29.37 -4.45 -11.58
N LEU A 138 -29.32 -5.63 -10.94
CA LEU A 138 -30.03 -6.83 -11.37
C LEU A 138 -31.54 -6.63 -11.29
N SER A 139 -32.05 -6.08 -10.21
CA SER A 139 -33.49 -5.80 -10.07
C SER A 139 -34.01 -4.83 -11.12
N ASN A 140 -33.22 -3.82 -11.52
CA ASN A 140 -33.57 -2.85 -12.56
C ASN A 140 -33.60 -3.44 -13.98
N LEU A 141 -33.07 -4.65 -14.19
CA LEU A 141 -33.13 -5.33 -15.49
C LEU A 141 -34.49 -5.98 -15.78
N GLU A 142 -35.40 -5.96 -14.82
CA GLU A 142 -36.74 -6.56 -14.96
C GLU A 142 -36.71 -8.00 -15.50
N LEU A 143 -35.75 -8.79 -15.01
CA LEU A 143 -35.55 -10.18 -15.40
C LEU A 143 -36.68 -11.09 -14.85
N PRO A 144 -36.92 -12.26 -15.46
CA PRO A 144 -37.72 -13.29 -14.83
C PRO A 144 -37.20 -13.63 -13.43
N GLU A 145 -38.11 -13.94 -12.50
CA GLU A 145 -37.76 -14.17 -11.08
C GLU A 145 -36.65 -15.21 -10.89
N ASP A 146 -36.67 -16.28 -11.68
CA ASP A 146 -35.64 -17.31 -11.64
C ASP A 146 -34.25 -16.80 -12.09
N GLU A 147 -34.21 -15.91 -13.07
CA GLU A 147 -32.96 -15.32 -13.56
C GLU A 147 -32.41 -14.27 -12.59
N GLU A 148 -33.28 -13.42 -12.03
CA GLU A 148 -32.88 -12.47 -11.00
C GLU A 148 -32.32 -13.20 -9.78
N LYS A 149 -32.95 -14.29 -9.35
CA LYS A 149 -32.49 -15.12 -8.25
C LYS A 149 -31.10 -15.70 -8.52
N ARG A 150 -30.87 -16.27 -9.70
CA ARG A 150 -29.55 -16.80 -10.09
C ARG A 150 -28.49 -15.69 -10.12
N GLY A 151 -28.83 -14.50 -10.60
CA GLY A 151 -27.95 -13.35 -10.59
C GLY A 151 -27.54 -12.95 -9.18
N ASN A 152 -28.49 -12.87 -8.26
CA ASN A 152 -28.23 -12.56 -6.86
C ASN A 152 -27.41 -13.65 -6.15
N GLU A 153 -27.67 -14.91 -6.43
CA GLU A 153 -26.86 -16.04 -5.92
C GLU A 153 -25.41 -15.92 -6.40
N ARG A 154 -25.19 -15.62 -7.68
CA ARG A 154 -23.85 -15.45 -8.24
C ARG A 154 -23.11 -14.25 -7.62
N VAL A 155 -23.77 -13.13 -7.39
CA VAL A 155 -23.21 -11.98 -6.69
C VAL A 155 -22.85 -12.37 -5.24
N GLN A 156 -23.66 -13.17 -4.57
CA GLN A 156 -23.38 -13.65 -3.22
C GLN A 156 -22.17 -14.60 -3.17
N GLU A 157 -21.99 -15.45 -4.16
CA GLU A 157 -20.79 -16.29 -4.30
C GLU A 157 -19.53 -15.42 -4.46
N LEU A 158 -19.56 -14.43 -5.34
CA LEU A 158 -18.46 -13.50 -5.55
C LEU A 158 -18.10 -12.77 -4.25
N ILE A 159 -19.07 -12.22 -3.52
CA ILE A 159 -18.77 -11.54 -2.26
C ILE A 159 -18.12 -12.46 -1.22
N ASN A 160 -18.55 -13.71 -1.15
CA ASN A 160 -17.97 -14.69 -0.25
C ASN A 160 -16.51 -15.01 -0.63
N GLU A 161 -16.24 -15.17 -1.91
CA GLU A 161 -14.91 -15.44 -2.45
C GLU A 161 -13.95 -14.24 -2.16
N TYR A 162 -14.37 -13.03 -2.48
CA TYR A 162 -13.57 -11.83 -2.26
C TYR A 162 -13.37 -11.49 -0.79
N ASN A 163 -14.35 -11.75 0.08
CA ASN A 163 -14.15 -11.63 1.54
C ASN A 163 -13.09 -12.61 2.05
N LYS A 164 -13.07 -13.84 1.50
CA LYS A 164 -12.04 -14.82 1.84
C LYS A 164 -10.65 -14.36 1.41
N ILE A 165 -10.52 -13.78 0.23
CA ILE A 165 -9.26 -13.20 -0.26
C ILE A 165 -8.80 -12.07 0.67
N VAL A 166 -9.70 -11.19 1.11
CA VAL A 166 -9.38 -10.12 2.07
C VAL A 166 -8.86 -10.69 3.38
N ASP A 167 -9.51 -11.71 3.93
CA ASP A 167 -9.10 -12.36 5.17
C ASP A 167 -7.73 -13.04 5.05
N GLU A 168 -7.44 -13.69 3.92
CA GLU A 168 -6.15 -14.32 3.65
C GLU A 168 -5.02 -13.29 3.57
N LYS A 169 -5.25 -12.19 2.85
CA LYS A 169 -4.29 -11.08 2.74
C LYS A 169 -4.02 -10.39 4.08
N LEU A 170 -5.05 -10.24 4.92
CA LEU A 170 -4.88 -9.74 6.27
C LEU A 170 -3.96 -10.65 7.09
N LYS A 171 -4.21 -11.96 7.08
CA LYS A 171 -3.39 -12.93 7.82
C LYS A 171 -1.93 -12.93 7.38
N GLU A 172 -1.69 -12.86 6.06
CA GLU A 172 -0.35 -12.75 5.51
C GLU A 172 0.34 -11.48 6.00
N LYS A 173 -0.35 -10.34 5.96
CA LYS A 173 0.19 -9.06 6.40
C LYS A 173 0.44 -9.01 7.90
N GLU A 174 -0.47 -9.53 8.72
CA GLU A 174 -0.28 -9.64 10.18
C GLU A 174 0.96 -10.49 10.51
N LYS A 175 1.12 -11.62 9.81
CA LYS A 175 2.30 -12.49 9.97
C LYS A 175 3.58 -11.74 9.60
N ASP A 176 3.58 -11.02 8.47
CA ASP A 176 4.73 -10.21 8.04
C ASP A 176 5.10 -9.13 9.07
N LEU A 177 4.11 -8.45 9.65
CA LEU A 177 4.31 -7.45 10.69
C LEU A 177 4.85 -8.02 12.01
N MET A 178 4.57 -9.28 12.31
CA MET A 178 4.94 -9.93 13.59
C MET A 178 6.22 -10.76 13.51
N THR A 179 6.74 -11.06 12.32
CA THR A 179 7.83 -12.05 12.10
C THR A 179 9.24 -11.43 12.10
N ILE A 180 9.44 -10.19 12.51
CA ILE A 180 10.76 -9.52 12.47
C ILE A 180 11.43 -9.57 13.84
#